data_d115a4f29b42be07d1e96f4207bf913c
#
_entry.id   d115a4f29b42be07d1e96f4207bf913c
#
_cell.length_a   1.000
_cell.length_b   1.000
_cell.length_c   1.000
_cell.angle_alpha   90.00
_cell.angle_beta   90.00
_cell.angle_gamma   90.00
#
_symmetry.space_group_name_H-M   'P 1'
#
loop_
_entity.id
_entity.type
_entity.pdbx_description
1 polymer ?
#
loop_
_entity_poly.entity_id
_entity_poly.type
_entity_poly.pdbx_seq_one_letter_code
_entity_poly.pdbx_strand_id
1 'polypeptide(L)'
;LHEAGGIALVMKVLVDAGKIDPSRPTVDGRTIGEIASSAAETPGQPVVRTIDHALKKTGGLAILRGTLAPEGCVVKLAGHERRHHSGPARVFDSENACFEAVQAGSIREGDVIVIRYEGPIGGPGMQEMLAVTGAIVGRGLGESVALLTDGRFSGGTHGLMIGHVAPEAADGGPIAFVRDGDTITIDVDRRALDVEVAHEELERRRHGWAPPPPRYTTGVFAKYAALVGSASEGAITNPRRR
;
A
#
# COMPACT_ATOMS: atom_id res chain seq x y z
N LEU A 1 -20.46 -15.05 -5.79
CA LEU A 1 -20.00 -15.52 -4.47
C LEU A 1 -21.17 -15.89 -3.58
N HIS A 2 -22.20 -15.03 -3.44
CA HIS A 2 -23.36 -15.32 -2.58
C HIS A 2 -24.04 -16.65 -2.95
N GLU A 3 -24.34 -16.85 -4.21
CA GLU A 3 -24.96 -18.09 -4.74
C GLU A 3 -24.09 -19.33 -4.58
N ALA A 4 -22.78 -19.19 -4.46
CA ALA A 4 -21.86 -20.31 -4.25
C ALA A 4 -21.85 -20.85 -2.82
N GLY A 5 -22.34 -20.06 -1.85
CA GLY A 5 -22.30 -20.34 -0.41
C GLY A 5 -21.80 -19.18 0.44
N GLY A 6 -21.51 -18.05 -0.21
CA GLY A 6 -21.18 -16.79 0.48
C GLY A 6 -19.82 -16.78 1.17
N ILE A 7 -19.66 -15.80 2.04
CA ILE A 7 -18.44 -15.65 2.86
C ILE A 7 -18.28 -16.79 3.86
N ALA A 8 -19.37 -17.36 4.35
CA ALA A 8 -19.31 -18.49 5.26
C ALA A 8 -18.58 -19.70 4.63
N LEU A 9 -18.81 -19.96 3.33
CA LEU A 9 -18.09 -21.01 2.59
C LEU A 9 -16.60 -20.67 2.43
N VAL A 10 -16.25 -19.43 2.16
CA VAL A 10 -14.83 -18.99 2.11
C VAL A 10 -14.17 -19.19 3.47
N MET A 11 -14.83 -18.79 4.58
CA MET A 11 -14.34 -19.01 5.93
C MET A 11 -14.13 -20.49 6.20
N LYS A 12 -15.09 -21.34 5.81
CA LYS A 12 -14.98 -22.80 5.98
C LYS A 12 -13.74 -23.36 5.29
N VAL A 13 -13.52 -23.04 4.03
CA VAL A 13 -12.34 -23.52 3.27
C VAL A 13 -11.04 -23.09 3.94
N LEU A 14 -10.97 -21.84 4.45
CA LEU A 14 -9.77 -21.32 5.11
C LEU A 14 -9.56 -21.89 6.53
N VAL A 15 -10.64 -22.13 7.28
CA VAL A 15 -10.59 -22.78 8.60
C VAL A 15 -10.15 -24.24 8.46
N ASP A 16 -10.76 -24.99 7.55
CA ASP A 16 -10.43 -26.39 7.28
C ASP A 16 -8.95 -26.55 6.84
N ALA A 17 -8.40 -25.54 6.17
CA ALA A 17 -7.00 -25.47 5.77
C ALA A 17 -6.05 -24.91 6.85
N GLY A 18 -6.54 -24.59 8.05
CA GLY A 18 -5.74 -24.02 9.13
C GLY A 18 -5.19 -22.62 8.84
N LYS A 19 -5.83 -21.84 7.96
CA LYS A 19 -5.41 -20.48 7.57
C LYS A 19 -6.06 -19.38 8.40
N ILE A 20 -7.12 -19.68 9.11
CA ILE A 20 -7.85 -18.78 10.01
C ILE A 20 -8.05 -19.47 11.36
N ASP A 21 -7.87 -18.72 12.43
CA ASP A 21 -8.18 -19.16 13.79
C ASP A 21 -9.72 -19.22 13.98
N PRO A 22 -10.31 -20.41 14.14
CA PRO A 22 -11.76 -20.57 14.26
C PRO A 22 -12.35 -20.01 15.56
N SER A 23 -11.51 -19.77 16.58
CA SER A 23 -11.96 -19.32 17.90
C SER A 23 -12.28 -17.83 17.96
N ARG A 24 -11.90 -17.05 16.95
CA ARG A 24 -12.07 -15.59 16.95
C ARG A 24 -13.55 -15.20 16.93
N PRO A 25 -13.97 -14.26 17.80
CA PRO A 25 -15.35 -13.79 17.83
C PRO A 25 -15.66 -12.88 16.63
N THR A 26 -16.91 -12.89 16.22
CA THR A 26 -17.46 -12.00 15.23
C THR A 26 -18.46 -11.01 15.86
N VAL A 27 -18.89 -10.01 15.09
CA VAL A 27 -19.78 -8.95 15.57
C VAL A 27 -21.18 -9.43 15.94
N ASP A 28 -21.60 -10.61 15.46
CA ASP A 28 -22.90 -11.23 15.78
C ASP A 28 -22.84 -12.16 17.01
N GLY A 29 -21.69 -12.23 17.69
CA GLY A 29 -21.47 -13.01 18.90
C GLY A 29 -21.08 -14.46 18.67
N ARG A 30 -21.10 -14.94 17.41
CA ARG A 30 -20.57 -16.27 17.06
C ARG A 30 -19.08 -16.21 16.81
N THR A 31 -18.42 -17.37 16.85
CA THR A 31 -17.05 -17.51 16.39
C THR A 31 -16.98 -17.70 14.87
N ILE A 32 -15.80 -17.46 14.30
CA ILE A 32 -15.53 -17.76 12.88
C ILE A 32 -15.82 -19.25 12.59
N GLY A 33 -15.43 -20.15 13.50
CA GLY A 33 -15.66 -21.59 13.37
C GLY A 33 -17.14 -21.96 13.32
N GLU A 34 -17.98 -21.33 14.15
CA GLU A 34 -19.44 -21.54 14.14
C GLU A 34 -20.07 -21.07 12.83
N ILE A 35 -19.64 -19.92 12.30
CA ILE A 35 -20.10 -19.43 10.98
C ILE A 35 -19.63 -20.37 9.87
N ALA A 36 -18.36 -20.76 9.88
CA ALA A 36 -17.79 -21.69 8.91
C ALA A 36 -18.53 -23.05 8.90
N SER A 37 -18.83 -23.57 10.09
CA SER A 37 -19.56 -24.85 10.24
C SER A 37 -21.01 -24.79 9.71
N SER A 38 -21.62 -23.61 9.68
CA SER A 38 -22.97 -23.41 9.15
C SER A 38 -23.00 -23.19 7.62
N ALA A 39 -21.85 -23.18 6.96
CA ALA A 39 -21.77 -22.92 5.53
C ALA A 39 -22.37 -24.06 4.71
N ALA A 40 -23.22 -23.71 3.75
CA ALA A 40 -23.76 -24.60 2.74
C ALA A 40 -23.16 -24.28 1.38
N GLU A 41 -22.50 -25.26 0.77
CA GLU A 41 -21.97 -25.11 -0.59
C GLU A 41 -23.06 -25.48 -1.61
N THR A 42 -23.21 -24.62 -2.63
CA THR A 42 -24.07 -24.94 -3.77
C THR A 42 -23.38 -25.96 -4.67
N PRO A 43 -24.00 -27.11 -4.94
CA PRO A 43 -23.41 -28.14 -5.77
C PRO A 43 -23.00 -27.62 -7.14
N GLY A 44 -21.74 -27.92 -7.56
CA GLY A 44 -21.22 -27.54 -8.87
C GLY A 44 -20.80 -26.07 -9.03
N GLN A 45 -20.79 -25.27 -7.96
CA GLN A 45 -20.36 -23.88 -8.03
C GLN A 45 -18.87 -23.79 -8.39
N PRO A 46 -18.45 -22.86 -9.30
CA PRO A 46 -17.05 -22.72 -9.72
C PRO A 46 -16.29 -21.58 -9.01
N VAL A 47 -16.96 -20.83 -8.12
CA VAL A 47 -16.48 -19.54 -7.60
C VAL A 47 -15.55 -19.72 -6.39
N VAL A 48 -15.99 -20.51 -5.39
CA VAL A 48 -15.18 -20.79 -4.22
C VAL A 48 -14.43 -22.10 -4.45
N ARG A 49 -13.12 -22.01 -4.55
CA ARG A 49 -12.26 -23.16 -4.85
C ARG A 49 -11.67 -23.75 -3.57
N THR A 50 -11.37 -25.02 -3.62
CA THR A 50 -10.58 -25.67 -2.56
C THR A 50 -9.13 -25.15 -2.57
N ILE A 51 -8.41 -25.32 -1.47
CA ILE A 51 -7.01 -24.88 -1.36
C ILE A 51 -6.11 -25.53 -2.42
N ASP A 52 -6.34 -26.81 -2.72
CA ASP A 52 -5.55 -27.54 -3.72
C ASP A 52 -5.77 -27.04 -5.17
N HIS A 53 -6.92 -26.39 -5.39
CA HIS A 53 -7.27 -25.78 -6.69
C HIS A 53 -7.32 -24.25 -6.62
N ALA A 54 -6.59 -23.65 -5.67
CA ALA A 54 -6.51 -22.20 -5.54
C ALA A 54 -6.00 -21.54 -6.84
N LEU A 55 -6.57 -20.39 -7.21
CA LEU A 55 -6.11 -19.60 -8.38
C LEU A 55 -4.65 -19.16 -8.24
N LYS A 56 -4.22 -18.87 -7.00
CA LYS A 56 -2.84 -18.52 -6.64
C LYS A 56 -2.49 -19.19 -5.32
N LYS A 57 -1.23 -19.58 -5.17
CA LYS A 57 -0.71 -20.20 -3.93
C LYS A 57 -0.59 -19.20 -2.78
N THR A 58 -0.50 -17.91 -3.08
CA THR A 58 -0.34 -16.81 -2.11
C THR A 58 -1.45 -15.78 -2.25
N GLY A 59 -1.63 -14.94 -1.23
CA GLY A 59 -2.56 -13.82 -1.28
C GLY A 59 -2.17 -12.76 -2.32
N GLY A 60 -3.07 -11.82 -2.56
CA GLY A 60 -2.90 -10.73 -3.53
C GLY A 60 -2.12 -9.52 -3.03
N LEU A 61 -1.62 -9.56 -1.78
CA LEU A 61 -0.84 -8.49 -1.15
C LEU A 61 0.47 -9.06 -0.60
N ALA A 62 1.53 -8.25 -0.61
CA ALA A 62 2.75 -8.53 0.12
C ALA A 62 3.19 -7.30 0.91
N ILE A 63 3.83 -7.54 2.05
CA ILE A 63 4.50 -6.50 2.84
C ILE A 63 5.98 -6.53 2.46
N LEU A 64 6.51 -5.36 2.06
CA LEU A 64 7.93 -5.16 1.84
C LEU A 64 8.50 -4.32 2.99
N ARG A 65 9.79 -4.48 3.23
CA ARG A 65 10.57 -3.69 4.19
C ARG A 65 11.93 -3.37 3.57
N GLY A 66 12.61 -2.37 4.09
CA GLY A 66 13.95 -2.00 3.63
C GLY A 66 14.34 -0.61 4.07
N THR A 67 15.41 -0.09 3.48
CA THR A 67 15.94 1.23 3.83
C THR A 67 14.94 2.35 3.58
N LEU A 68 14.04 2.18 2.60
CA LEU A 68 13.00 3.15 2.28
C LEU A 68 11.71 2.95 3.08
N ALA A 69 11.44 1.74 3.54
CA ALA A 69 10.25 1.40 4.30
C ALA A 69 10.60 0.54 5.55
N PRO A 70 11.29 1.09 6.56
CA PRO A 70 11.72 0.31 7.72
C PRO A 70 10.56 -0.24 8.55
N GLU A 71 9.43 0.43 8.59
CA GLU A 71 8.20 -0.06 9.23
C GLU A 71 7.34 -0.90 8.30
N GLY A 72 7.61 -0.88 7.01
CA GLY A 72 6.94 -1.64 5.98
C GLY A 72 6.12 -0.80 5.01
N CYS A 73 5.70 -1.46 3.95
CA CYS A 73 4.80 -0.94 2.92
C CYS A 73 4.00 -2.09 2.31
N VAL A 74 2.97 -1.77 1.55
CA VAL A 74 2.08 -2.77 0.95
C VAL A 74 2.19 -2.71 -0.57
N VAL A 75 2.48 -3.84 -1.21
CA VAL A 75 2.38 -4.00 -2.65
C VAL A 75 1.22 -4.92 -3.01
N LYS A 76 0.44 -4.51 -4.01
CA LYS A 76 -0.62 -5.34 -4.60
C LYS A 76 -0.02 -6.24 -5.67
N LEU A 77 -0.22 -7.55 -5.54
CA LEU A 77 0.27 -8.58 -6.46
C LEU A 77 -0.80 -9.06 -7.44
N ALA A 78 -2.05 -8.69 -7.20
CA ALA A 78 -3.16 -9.08 -8.07
C ALA A 78 -3.19 -8.18 -9.31
N GLY A 79 -3.25 -8.80 -10.50
CA GLY A 79 -3.43 -8.09 -11.76
C GLY A 79 -2.14 -7.71 -12.51
N HIS A 80 -0.96 -8.06 -12.00
CA HIS A 80 0.31 -7.93 -12.71
C HIS A 80 1.31 -8.99 -12.28
N GLU A 81 2.32 -9.26 -13.12
CA GLU A 81 3.33 -10.30 -12.87
C GLU A 81 4.71 -9.72 -12.48
N ARG A 82 4.91 -8.42 -12.67
CA ARG A 82 6.20 -7.78 -12.37
C ARG A 82 6.49 -7.79 -10.87
N ARG A 83 7.59 -8.42 -10.51
CA ARG A 83 8.00 -8.63 -9.11
C ARG A 83 9.31 -7.94 -8.74
N HIS A 84 10.00 -7.40 -9.74
CA HIS A 84 11.24 -6.65 -9.55
C HIS A 84 11.24 -5.39 -10.41
N HIS A 85 11.76 -4.29 -9.86
CA HIS A 85 12.02 -3.07 -10.58
C HIS A 85 13.14 -2.29 -9.90
N SER A 86 14.02 -1.69 -10.68
CA SER A 86 15.02 -0.74 -10.19
C SER A 86 15.11 0.42 -11.18
N GLY A 87 15.12 1.64 -10.67
CA GLY A 87 15.14 2.81 -11.52
C GLY A 87 15.29 4.12 -10.75
N PRO A 88 15.49 5.24 -11.49
CA PRO A 88 15.63 6.55 -10.90
C PRO A 88 14.31 7.07 -10.33
N ALA A 89 14.37 7.67 -9.16
CA ALA A 89 13.23 8.30 -8.52
C ALA A 89 12.78 9.56 -9.28
N ARG A 90 11.47 9.75 -9.37
CA ARG A 90 10.80 10.99 -9.77
C ARG A 90 9.87 11.40 -8.64
N VAL A 91 10.28 12.45 -7.90
CA VAL A 91 9.69 12.80 -6.59
C VAL A 91 8.67 13.90 -6.72
N PHE A 92 7.51 13.70 -6.10
CA PHE A 92 6.41 14.66 -6.07
C PHE A 92 5.84 14.78 -4.66
N ASP A 93 5.58 16.02 -4.24
CA ASP A 93 5.05 16.33 -2.90
C ASP A 93 3.51 16.32 -2.84
N SER A 94 2.85 15.88 -3.92
CA SER A 94 1.41 15.68 -3.97
C SER A 94 1.00 14.83 -5.17
N GLU A 95 -0.19 14.22 -5.10
CA GLU A 95 -0.81 13.52 -6.24
C GLU A 95 -0.98 14.46 -7.44
N ASN A 96 -1.46 15.70 -7.22
CA ASN A 96 -1.71 16.67 -8.29
C ASN A 96 -0.45 17.02 -9.06
N ALA A 97 0.66 17.29 -8.37
CA ALA A 97 1.95 17.58 -9.02
C ALA A 97 2.43 16.40 -9.88
N CYS A 98 2.25 15.19 -9.39
CA CYS A 98 2.56 13.98 -10.16
C CYS A 98 1.64 13.84 -11.38
N PHE A 99 0.34 14.06 -11.22
CA PHE A 99 -0.62 14.00 -12.32
C PHE A 99 -0.25 14.99 -13.46
N GLU A 100 0.05 16.22 -13.11
CA GLU A 100 0.52 17.24 -14.07
C GLU A 100 1.78 16.80 -14.81
N ALA A 101 2.76 16.22 -14.10
CA ALA A 101 3.98 15.70 -14.68
C ALA A 101 3.73 14.52 -15.65
N VAL A 102 2.82 13.61 -15.30
CA VAL A 102 2.38 12.52 -16.20
C VAL A 102 1.72 13.10 -17.45
N GLN A 103 0.81 14.07 -17.30
CA GLN A 103 0.14 14.73 -18.43
C GLN A 103 1.12 15.46 -19.35
N ALA A 104 2.12 16.13 -18.78
CA ALA A 104 3.18 16.81 -19.54
C ALA A 104 4.17 15.87 -20.23
N GLY A 105 4.07 14.54 -19.99
CA GLY A 105 4.98 13.54 -20.58
C GLY A 105 6.40 13.58 -20.01
N SER A 106 6.57 14.04 -18.77
CA SER A 106 7.88 14.12 -18.12
C SER A 106 8.31 12.82 -17.44
N ILE A 107 7.42 11.84 -17.32
CA ILE A 107 7.70 10.50 -16.80
C ILE A 107 8.18 9.61 -17.95
N ARG A 108 9.22 8.84 -17.71
CA ARG A 108 9.87 7.96 -18.69
C ARG A 108 9.77 6.51 -18.26
N GLU A 109 9.92 5.61 -19.23
CA GLU A 109 10.09 4.18 -18.94
C GLU A 109 11.26 3.95 -17.99
N GLY A 110 11.08 3.06 -17.02
CA GLY A 110 12.08 2.77 -16.00
C GLY A 110 12.03 3.66 -14.77
N ASP A 111 11.33 4.79 -14.79
CA ASP A 111 11.22 5.67 -13.62
C ASP A 111 10.51 4.97 -12.45
N VAL A 112 10.91 5.34 -11.23
CA VAL A 112 10.18 5.06 -10.00
C VAL A 112 9.54 6.34 -9.50
N ILE A 113 8.25 6.46 -9.65
CA ILE A 113 7.48 7.61 -9.19
C ILE A 113 7.35 7.55 -7.66
N VAL A 114 7.68 8.64 -6.98
CA VAL A 114 7.56 8.79 -5.52
C VAL A 114 6.59 9.91 -5.23
N ILE A 115 5.43 9.59 -4.64
CA ILE A 115 4.46 10.60 -4.17
C ILE A 115 4.47 10.56 -2.66
N ARG A 116 4.76 11.68 -2.02
CA ARG A 116 4.90 11.78 -0.58
C ARG A 116 4.00 12.85 0.02
N TYR A 117 3.87 12.85 1.35
CA TYR A 117 2.96 13.70 2.12
C TYR A 117 1.46 13.41 1.84
N GLU A 118 1.16 12.19 1.44
CA GLU A 118 -0.20 11.68 1.21
C GLU A 118 -0.62 10.62 2.24
N GLY A 119 0.23 10.38 3.25
CA GLY A 119 -0.04 9.48 4.36
C GLY A 119 -1.07 10.00 5.37
N PRO A 120 -1.34 9.24 6.44
CA PRO A 120 -2.33 9.60 7.46
C PRO A 120 -2.18 10.99 8.05
N ILE A 121 -0.95 11.46 8.25
CA ILE A 121 -0.63 12.76 8.83
C ILE A 121 -0.54 13.84 7.74
N GLY A 122 0.25 13.57 6.69
CA GLY A 122 0.54 14.52 5.63
C GLY A 122 -0.66 14.80 4.73
N GLY A 123 -1.44 13.75 4.42
CA GLY A 123 -2.63 13.80 3.57
C GLY A 123 -3.88 13.23 4.27
N PRO A 124 -4.34 13.83 5.40
CA PRO A 124 -5.47 13.27 6.14
C PRO A 124 -6.71 13.11 5.26
N GLY A 125 -7.31 11.90 5.32
CA GLY A 125 -8.34 11.45 4.39
C GLY A 125 -7.80 10.54 3.29
N MET A 126 -6.50 10.59 3.00
CA MET A 126 -5.76 9.70 2.09
C MET A 126 -6.50 9.41 0.79
N GLN A 127 -6.38 10.28 -0.20
CA GLN A 127 -6.96 10.10 -1.54
C GLN A 127 -6.43 8.81 -2.21
N GLU A 128 -7.25 8.18 -3.04
CA GLU A 128 -6.92 6.88 -3.66
C GLU A 128 -6.02 6.96 -4.90
N MET A 129 -5.52 8.10 -5.27
CA MET A 129 -4.57 8.33 -6.40
C MET A 129 -5.03 7.73 -7.74
N LEU A 130 -6.34 7.64 -7.98
CA LEU A 130 -6.91 7.08 -9.20
C LEU A 130 -6.57 7.91 -10.44
N ALA A 131 -6.48 9.23 -10.31
CA ALA A 131 -6.16 10.12 -11.42
C ALA A 131 -4.74 9.86 -11.96
N VAL A 132 -3.75 9.78 -11.07
CA VAL A 132 -2.36 9.49 -11.45
C VAL A 132 -2.22 8.10 -12.03
N THR A 133 -2.76 7.07 -11.36
CA THR A 133 -2.61 5.68 -11.84
C THR A 133 -3.32 5.47 -13.17
N GLY A 134 -4.50 6.08 -13.37
CA GLY A 134 -5.19 6.08 -14.64
C GLY A 134 -4.43 6.79 -15.76
N ALA A 135 -3.79 7.93 -15.45
CA ALA A 135 -2.97 8.67 -16.41
C ALA A 135 -1.71 7.89 -16.83
N ILE A 136 -1.03 7.21 -15.88
CA ILE A 136 0.13 6.35 -16.17
C ILE A 136 -0.27 5.22 -17.13
N VAL A 137 -1.37 4.53 -16.86
CA VAL A 137 -1.88 3.46 -17.73
C VAL A 137 -2.29 4.02 -19.09
N GLY A 138 -3.01 5.16 -19.13
CA GLY A 138 -3.42 5.83 -20.35
C GLY A 138 -2.26 6.28 -21.24
N ARG A 139 -1.08 6.50 -20.68
CA ARG A 139 0.18 6.79 -21.39
C ARG A 139 0.96 5.54 -21.82
N GLY A 140 0.46 4.35 -21.53
CA GLY A 140 1.16 3.10 -21.83
C GLY A 140 2.32 2.78 -20.89
N LEU A 141 2.48 3.51 -19.78
CA LEU A 141 3.61 3.37 -18.85
C LEU A 141 3.35 2.38 -17.70
N GLY A 142 2.15 1.79 -17.62
CA GLY A 142 1.75 0.93 -16.49
C GLY A 142 2.67 -0.26 -16.24
N GLU A 143 3.29 -0.81 -17.29
CA GLU A 143 4.20 -1.96 -17.19
C GLU A 143 5.69 -1.56 -17.13
N SER A 144 6.02 -0.30 -17.39
CA SER A 144 7.42 0.16 -17.47
C SER A 144 7.86 1.04 -16.31
N VAL A 145 6.94 1.64 -15.55
CA VAL A 145 7.24 2.42 -14.34
C VAL A 145 6.79 1.70 -13.08
N ALA A 146 7.34 2.07 -11.94
CA ALA A 146 6.79 1.75 -10.63
C ALA A 146 6.33 3.02 -9.93
N LEU A 147 5.38 2.92 -9.00
CA LEU A 147 4.94 4.04 -8.18
C LEU A 147 4.88 3.63 -6.72
N LEU A 148 5.43 4.47 -5.85
CA LEU A 148 5.34 4.29 -4.41
C LEU A 148 4.86 5.58 -3.73
N THR A 149 4.17 5.42 -2.60
CA THR A 149 3.62 6.52 -1.82
C THR A 149 3.45 6.14 -0.36
N ASP A 150 3.53 7.12 0.53
CA ASP A 150 3.06 6.99 1.92
C ASP A 150 1.52 7.04 2.04
N GLY A 151 0.83 7.42 0.95
CA GLY A 151 -0.61 7.34 0.82
C GLY A 151 -1.13 5.93 0.45
N ARG A 152 -2.26 5.86 -0.26
CA ARG A 152 -2.91 4.59 -0.61
C ARG A 152 -3.36 4.52 -2.06
N PHE A 153 -3.62 3.29 -2.52
CA PHE A 153 -4.17 3.01 -3.84
C PHE A 153 -5.52 2.31 -3.76
N SER A 154 -6.33 2.49 -4.80
CA SER A 154 -7.55 1.73 -5.02
C SER A 154 -7.24 0.26 -5.33
N GLY A 155 -8.19 -0.62 -4.98
CA GLY A 155 -8.16 -2.03 -5.39
C GLY A 155 -8.17 -2.24 -6.91
N GLY A 156 -8.67 -1.27 -7.70
CA GLY A 156 -8.69 -1.29 -9.17
C GLY A 156 -7.37 -0.88 -9.85
N THR A 157 -6.37 -0.44 -9.09
CA THR A 157 -5.09 0.01 -9.63
C THR A 157 -4.30 -1.12 -10.28
N HIS A 158 -3.71 -0.86 -11.45
CA HIS A 158 -2.85 -1.77 -12.20
C HIS A 158 -1.39 -1.30 -12.20
N GLY A 159 -0.46 -2.24 -12.32
CA GLY A 159 0.98 -1.99 -12.33
C GLY A 159 1.65 -2.22 -10.97
N LEU A 160 2.97 -2.04 -10.91
CA LEU A 160 3.75 -2.20 -9.68
C LEU A 160 3.60 -0.96 -8.80
N MET A 161 2.59 -1.00 -7.93
CA MET A 161 2.18 0.12 -7.07
C MET A 161 2.34 -0.27 -5.60
N ILE A 162 3.03 0.59 -4.84
CA ILE A 162 3.39 0.38 -3.44
C ILE A 162 2.81 1.50 -2.61
N GLY A 163 1.90 1.18 -1.72
CA GLY A 163 1.28 2.12 -0.79
C GLY A 163 1.72 1.93 0.66
N HIS A 164 1.28 2.87 1.48
CA HIS A 164 1.50 2.83 2.93
C HIS A 164 2.98 2.70 3.31
N VAL A 165 3.87 3.38 2.56
CA VAL A 165 5.29 3.44 2.91
C VAL A 165 5.42 4.09 4.28
N ALA A 166 5.96 3.35 5.23
CA ALA A 166 6.04 3.76 6.63
C ALA A 166 7.49 3.65 7.18
N PRO A 167 7.90 4.65 7.98
CA PRO A 167 7.17 5.87 8.40
C PRO A 167 6.87 6.79 7.22
N GLU A 168 5.73 7.53 7.29
CA GLU A 168 5.37 8.49 6.24
C GLU A 168 6.30 9.72 6.20
N ALA A 169 6.31 10.45 5.08
CA ALA A 169 7.17 11.61 4.90
C ALA A 169 6.89 12.73 5.94
N ALA A 170 5.62 12.97 6.29
CA ALA A 170 5.25 13.98 7.26
C ALA A 170 5.74 13.65 8.69
N ASP A 171 6.02 12.39 8.98
CA ASP A 171 6.60 11.91 10.24
C ASP A 171 8.13 11.71 10.17
N GLY A 172 8.78 12.20 9.10
CA GLY A 172 10.23 12.12 8.91
C GLY A 172 10.72 10.74 8.51
N GLY A 173 9.87 9.92 7.88
CA GLY A 173 10.28 8.66 7.29
C GLY A 173 11.28 8.86 6.12
N PRO A 174 12.05 7.82 5.77
CA PRO A 174 13.08 7.90 4.73
C PRO A 174 12.57 8.43 3.39
N ILE A 175 11.32 8.19 3.05
CA ILE A 175 10.66 8.69 1.84
C ILE A 175 10.71 10.23 1.73
N ALA A 176 10.75 10.95 2.86
CA ALA A 176 10.89 12.42 2.89
C ALA A 176 12.22 12.89 2.31
N PHE A 177 13.25 12.05 2.33
CA PHE A 177 14.63 12.40 1.97
C PHE A 177 15.05 11.91 0.59
N VAL A 178 14.17 11.19 -0.12
CA VAL A 178 14.39 10.78 -1.52
C VAL A 178 14.45 12.03 -2.41
N ARG A 179 15.39 12.02 -3.36
CA ARG A 179 15.55 13.06 -4.37
C ARG A 179 15.42 12.50 -5.78
N ASP A 180 15.08 13.37 -6.72
CA ASP A 180 15.08 12.99 -8.14
C ASP A 180 16.42 12.38 -8.53
N GLY A 181 16.35 11.23 -9.22
CA GLY A 181 17.52 10.49 -9.68
C GLY A 181 18.11 9.48 -8.67
N ASP A 182 17.68 9.47 -7.40
CA ASP A 182 18.07 8.40 -6.48
C ASP A 182 17.58 7.05 -7.02
N THR A 183 18.42 6.04 -7.01
CA THR A 183 18.01 4.69 -7.43
C THR A 183 17.16 4.05 -6.35
N ILE A 184 15.97 3.57 -6.73
CA ILE A 184 15.09 2.80 -5.85
C ILE A 184 14.95 1.38 -6.41
N THR A 185 15.14 0.39 -5.55
CA THR A 185 15.01 -1.03 -5.87
C THR A 185 13.84 -1.65 -5.13
N ILE A 186 12.97 -2.30 -5.90
CA ILE A 186 11.79 -3.03 -5.45
C ILE A 186 11.99 -4.50 -5.77
N ASP A 187 11.99 -5.35 -4.78
CA ASP A 187 12.09 -6.81 -4.94
C ASP A 187 11.01 -7.48 -4.10
N VAL A 188 9.93 -7.86 -4.76
CA VAL A 188 8.76 -8.49 -4.12
C VAL A 188 9.09 -9.88 -3.59
N ASP A 189 9.96 -10.62 -4.26
CA ASP A 189 10.31 -11.99 -3.87
C ASP A 189 11.16 -12.00 -2.61
N ARG A 190 12.08 -11.04 -2.49
CA ARG A 190 12.89 -10.82 -1.28
C ARG A 190 12.15 -9.98 -0.23
N ARG A 191 10.96 -9.46 -0.57
CA ARG A 191 10.18 -8.54 0.26
C ARG A 191 10.97 -7.28 0.65
N ALA A 192 11.71 -6.71 -0.30
CA ALA A 192 12.57 -5.56 -0.09
C ALA A 192 12.08 -4.32 -0.85
N LEU A 193 12.21 -3.15 -0.20
CA LEU A 193 12.06 -1.82 -0.79
C LEU A 193 13.20 -0.94 -0.28
N ASP A 194 14.15 -0.66 -1.16
CA ASP A 194 15.38 0.04 -0.80
C ASP A 194 15.61 1.29 -1.64
N VAL A 195 16.24 2.29 -1.06
CA VAL A 195 16.87 3.40 -1.78
C VAL A 195 18.39 3.22 -1.72
N GLU A 196 19.05 3.29 -2.88
CA GLU A 196 20.50 3.10 -3.01
C GLU A 196 21.25 4.40 -2.72
N VAL A 197 21.04 4.91 -1.51
CA VAL A 197 21.71 6.11 -0.98
C VAL A 197 22.41 5.71 0.32
N ALA A 198 23.66 6.12 0.48
CA ALA A 198 24.41 5.84 1.70
C ALA A 198 23.68 6.40 2.94
N HIS A 199 23.74 5.67 4.05
CA HIS A 199 23.06 6.06 5.29
C HIS A 199 23.48 7.46 5.76
N GLU A 200 24.75 7.77 5.67
CA GLU A 200 25.32 9.07 6.06
C GLU A 200 24.75 10.21 5.20
N GLU A 201 24.48 9.95 3.93
CA GLU A 201 23.82 10.92 3.03
C GLU A 201 22.36 11.12 3.41
N LEU A 202 21.60 10.06 3.71
CA LEU A 202 20.23 10.19 4.18
C LEU A 202 20.15 10.97 5.49
N GLU A 203 21.04 10.71 6.44
CA GLU A 203 21.12 11.46 7.70
C GLU A 203 21.51 12.93 7.46
N ARG A 204 22.40 13.20 6.51
CA ARG A 204 22.73 14.59 6.12
C ARG A 204 21.50 15.31 5.52
N ARG A 205 20.71 14.61 4.69
CA ARG A 205 19.46 15.17 4.13
C ARG A 205 18.40 15.39 5.21
N ARG A 206 18.39 14.56 6.23
CA ARG A 206 17.51 14.68 7.39
C ARG A 206 17.88 15.87 8.30
N HIS A 207 19.17 16.19 8.35
CA HIS A 207 19.63 17.31 9.19
C HIS A 207 19.05 18.64 8.71
N GLY A 208 18.35 19.33 9.62
CA GLY A 208 17.67 20.59 9.29
C GLY A 208 16.34 20.45 8.53
N TRP A 209 15.88 19.22 8.25
CA TRP A 209 14.56 19.00 7.69
C TRP A 209 13.47 19.29 8.73
N ALA A 210 12.38 19.89 8.26
CA ALA A 210 11.15 20.03 9.01
C ALA A 210 9.97 19.62 8.11
N PRO A 211 8.91 19.03 8.68
CA PRO A 211 7.73 18.69 7.90
C PRO A 211 7.11 19.97 7.29
N PRO A 212 6.50 19.85 6.09
CA PRO A 212 5.76 20.97 5.53
C PRO A 212 4.61 21.38 6.47
N PRO A 213 4.11 22.62 6.32
CA PRO A 213 2.94 23.06 7.08
C PRO A 213 1.77 22.11 6.89
N PRO A 214 0.97 21.83 7.94
CA PRO A 214 -0.20 20.96 7.82
C PRO A 214 -1.18 21.47 6.77
N ARG A 215 -1.72 20.56 5.94
CA ARG A 215 -2.74 20.91 4.93
C ARG A 215 -4.01 21.50 5.56
N TYR A 216 -4.34 21.08 6.76
CA TYR A 216 -5.53 21.51 7.50
C TYR A 216 -5.13 21.98 8.89
N THR A 217 -5.48 23.21 9.22
CA THR A 217 -5.22 23.81 10.55
C THR A 217 -6.44 23.81 11.46
N THR A 218 -7.62 23.47 10.91
CA THR A 218 -8.90 23.42 11.64
C THR A 218 -9.76 22.24 11.18
N GLY A 219 -10.83 21.95 11.93
CA GLY A 219 -11.81 20.94 11.55
C GLY A 219 -11.38 19.49 11.83
N VAL A 220 -12.09 18.55 11.25
CA VAL A 220 -11.93 17.12 11.51
C VAL A 220 -10.57 16.59 11.04
N PHE A 221 -10.08 17.04 9.91
CA PHE A 221 -8.78 16.58 9.37
C PHE A 221 -7.61 17.09 10.20
N ALA A 222 -7.68 18.31 10.74
CA ALA A 222 -6.65 18.78 11.66
C ALA A 222 -6.61 17.95 12.96
N LYS A 223 -7.78 17.61 13.51
CA LYS A 223 -7.88 16.73 14.70
C LYS A 223 -7.35 15.33 14.40
N TYR A 224 -7.72 14.76 13.25
CA TYR A 224 -7.26 13.44 12.83
C TYR A 224 -5.73 13.41 12.68
N ALA A 225 -5.15 14.33 11.91
CA ALA A 225 -3.71 14.41 11.70
C ALA A 225 -2.91 14.57 13.00
N ALA A 226 -3.48 15.25 14.00
CA ALA A 226 -2.84 15.42 15.31
C ALA A 226 -2.85 14.15 16.18
N LEU A 227 -3.75 13.21 15.92
CA LEU A 227 -3.97 12.01 16.77
C LEU A 227 -3.58 10.70 16.10
N VAL A 228 -3.57 10.66 14.76
CA VAL A 228 -3.35 9.42 14.01
C VAL A 228 -1.91 8.93 14.17
N GLY A 229 -1.76 7.61 14.36
CA GLY A 229 -0.48 6.89 14.37
C GLY A 229 -0.01 6.48 12.99
N SER A 230 1.10 5.75 12.93
CA SER A 230 1.67 5.21 11.69
C SER A 230 0.70 4.25 11.00
N ALA A 231 0.77 4.21 9.66
CA ALA A 231 0.07 3.20 8.87
C ALA A 231 0.51 1.77 9.23
N SER A 232 1.76 1.58 9.65
CA SER A 232 2.29 0.29 10.12
C SER A 232 1.61 -0.23 11.39
N GLU A 233 1.02 0.67 12.19
CA GLU A 233 0.27 0.38 13.41
C GLU A 233 -1.26 0.45 13.20
N GLY A 234 -1.71 0.55 11.94
CA GLY A 234 -3.13 0.59 11.57
C GLY A 234 -3.73 1.97 11.49
N ALA A 235 -2.93 3.06 11.55
CA ALA A 235 -3.38 4.45 11.46
C ALA A 235 -4.55 4.77 12.44
N ILE A 236 -4.46 4.24 13.65
CA ILE A 236 -5.49 4.45 14.68
C ILE A 236 -5.28 5.79 15.38
N THR A 237 -6.38 6.40 15.81
CA THR A 237 -6.37 7.71 16.52
C THR A 237 -6.17 7.51 18.02
N ASN A 238 -4.95 7.27 18.43
CA ASN A 238 -4.55 7.22 19.81
C ASN A 238 -3.72 8.45 20.17
N PRO A 239 -3.66 8.87 21.47
CA PRO A 239 -2.71 9.89 21.87
C PRO A 239 -1.30 9.45 21.46
N ARG A 240 -0.63 10.26 20.64
CA ARG A 240 0.76 9.99 20.26
C ARG A 240 1.60 9.96 21.53
N ARG A 241 2.32 8.86 21.75
CA ARG A 241 3.41 8.85 22.71
C ARG A 241 4.54 9.69 22.10
N ARG A 242 4.71 10.90 22.62
CA ARG A 242 5.84 11.78 22.29
C ARG A 242 7.13 11.21 22.88
#